data_028282155cdb8cfd0492c647d478741b
#
_entry.id   028282155cdb8cfd0492c647d478741b
#
_cell.length_a   1.000
_cell.length_b   1.000
_cell.length_c   1.000
_cell.angle_alpha   90.00
_cell.angle_beta   90.00
_cell.angle_gamma   90.00
#
_symmetry.space_group_name_H-M   'P 1'
#
loop_
_entity.id
_entity.type
_entity.pdbx_description
1 polymer ?
#
loop_
_entity_poly.entity_id
_entity_poly.type
_entity_poly.pdbx_seq_one_letter_code
_entity_poly.pdbx_strand_id
1 'polypeptide(L)'
;MFKGWYADPEGAVLDGQYWIFPTYSAPYDEQTFMDAFSSPDLVTWTKHPHVIDKKDVSWAKRAMWAPAIIHANKKYYLFFGANDVHQGEVGGIGVATADRPEGPYKDALGKPLINDIVNGAQPIDQFVFRDDDGKYYMYYGGWGHCNMVRLSDDLLSIVPFDGGTTYREVTPKNYVEGPFMLKRKGKYYFMWSEGGWGGPDYCVADAIADSPFGPFERVGNIRQQLPAIAP
;
A
#
# COMPACT_ATOMS: atom_id res chain seq x y z
N MET A 1 -15.07 -8.20 -14.92
CA MET A 1 -14.05 -8.60 -13.95
C MET A 1 -14.73 -9.16 -12.69
N PHE A 2 -15.04 -8.44 -11.65
CA PHE A 2 -15.77 -8.89 -10.47
C PHE A 2 -16.79 -7.85 -10.01
N LYS A 3 -17.84 -8.29 -9.28
CA LYS A 3 -18.88 -7.39 -8.76
C LYS A 3 -18.42 -6.76 -7.44
N GLY A 4 -18.80 -5.52 -7.21
CA GLY A 4 -18.49 -4.74 -6.00
C GLY A 4 -17.82 -3.44 -6.35
N TRP A 5 -17.68 -2.59 -5.34
CA TRP A 5 -16.98 -1.33 -5.45
C TRP A 5 -15.66 -1.44 -4.68
N TYR A 6 -14.55 -1.24 -5.38
CA TYR A 6 -13.22 -1.41 -4.83
C TYR A 6 -12.30 -0.29 -5.28
N ALA A 7 -11.39 0.12 -4.40
CA ALA A 7 -10.36 1.13 -4.63
C ALA A 7 -8.96 0.57 -4.32
N ASP A 8 -7.94 1.35 -4.54
CA ASP A 8 -6.55 1.14 -4.13
C ASP A 8 -6.02 -0.28 -4.41
N PRO A 9 -6.14 -0.81 -5.64
CA PRO A 9 -5.78 -2.18 -5.91
C PRO A 9 -4.26 -2.38 -5.94
N GLU A 10 -3.75 -3.28 -5.13
CA GLU A 10 -2.40 -3.85 -5.27
C GLU A 10 -2.46 -5.10 -6.15
N GLY A 11 -1.65 -5.12 -7.20
CA GLY A 11 -1.53 -6.25 -8.11
C GLY A 11 -0.24 -7.04 -7.90
N ALA A 12 -0.33 -8.36 -7.80
CA ALA A 12 0.83 -9.23 -7.61
C ALA A 12 0.72 -10.53 -8.42
N VAL A 13 1.87 -11.16 -8.69
CA VAL A 13 1.92 -12.55 -9.20
C VAL A 13 2.41 -13.43 -8.06
N LEU A 14 1.53 -14.27 -7.53
CA LEU A 14 1.81 -15.15 -6.40
C LEU A 14 1.42 -16.58 -6.79
N ASP A 15 2.28 -17.54 -6.52
CA ASP A 15 2.07 -18.98 -6.82
C ASP A 15 1.63 -19.26 -8.27
N GLY A 16 2.17 -18.46 -9.22
CA GLY A 16 1.86 -18.61 -10.64
C GLY A 16 0.48 -18.10 -11.08
N GLN A 17 -0.22 -17.37 -10.20
CA GLN A 17 -1.49 -16.71 -10.51
C GLN A 17 -1.36 -15.19 -10.35
N TYR A 18 -2.22 -14.46 -11.04
CA TYR A 18 -2.41 -13.03 -10.88
C TYR A 18 -3.34 -12.79 -9.69
N TRP A 19 -2.97 -11.85 -8.83
CA TRP A 19 -3.74 -11.48 -7.65
C TRP A 19 -4.02 -9.98 -7.64
N ILE A 20 -5.17 -9.61 -7.10
CA ILE A 20 -5.53 -8.23 -6.79
C ILE A 20 -6.03 -8.20 -5.35
N PHE A 21 -5.45 -7.31 -4.56
CA PHE A 21 -5.85 -7.00 -3.20
C PHE A 21 -6.34 -5.56 -3.18
N PRO A 22 -7.63 -5.29 -3.07
CA PRO A 22 -8.18 -3.94 -3.07
C PRO A 22 -8.75 -3.54 -1.72
N THR A 23 -8.96 -2.24 -1.55
CA THR A 23 -9.86 -1.69 -0.51
C THR A 23 -11.32 -1.96 -0.89
N TYR A 24 -12.11 -2.47 0.05
CA TYR A 24 -13.57 -2.50 -0.11
C TYR A 24 -14.13 -1.10 0.08
N SER A 25 -14.69 -0.51 -1.00
CA SER A 25 -15.22 0.85 -0.99
C SER A 25 -16.64 0.89 -0.45
N ALA A 26 -16.79 1.48 0.74
CA ALA A 26 -18.03 1.67 1.47
C ALA A 26 -17.87 2.89 2.41
N PRO A 27 -18.89 3.31 3.16
CA PRO A 27 -18.69 4.22 4.29
C PRO A 27 -17.64 3.68 5.26
N TYR A 28 -16.84 4.52 5.85
CA TYR A 28 -15.66 4.13 6.67
C TYR A 28 -15.97 3.11 7.77
N ASP A 29 -17.13 3.23 8.41
CA ASP A 29 -17.56 2.30 9.45
C ASP A 29 -17.82 0.87 8.93
N GLU A 30 -18.08 0.72 7.64
CA GLU A 30 -18.31 -0.55 6.96
C GLU A 30 -17.04 -1.16 6.35
N GLN A 31 -15.97 -0.36 6.21
CA GLN A 31 -14.66 -0.82 5.71
C GLN A 31 -13.90 -1.58 6.80
N THR A 32 -14.38 -2.76 7.12
CA THR A 32 -13.92 -3.57 8.25
C THR A 32 -13.27 -4.89 7.85
N PHE A 33 -13.06 -5.10 6.56
CA PHE A 33 -12.45 -6.29 5.98
C PHE A 33 -11.82 -5.96 4.63
N MET A 34 -11.02 -6.89 4.12
CA MET A 34 -10.54 -6.86 2.74
C MET A 34 -10.85 -8.19 2.06
N ASP A 35 -11.20 -8.10 0.79
CA ASP A 35 -11.30 -9.24 -0.12
C ASP A 35 -10.00 -9.34 -0.95
N ALA A 36 -9.78 -10.50 -1.58
CA ALA A 36 -8.79 -10.66 -2.62
C ALA A 36 -9.39 -11.35 -3.85
N PHE A 37 -8.72 -11.22 -4.97
CA PHE A 37 -9.14 -11.83 -6.23
C PHE A 37 -7.95 -12.49 -6.89
N SER A 38 -8.13 -13.72 -7.40
CA SER A 38 -7.10 -14.41 -8.16
C SER A 38 -7.56 -14.78 -9.56
N SER A 39 -6.61 -14.87 -10.49
CA SER A 39 -6.87 -15.24 -11.87
C SER A 39 -5.68 -16.00 -12.47
N PRO A 40 -5.90 -17.09 -13.20
CA PRO A 40 -4.84 -17.74 -13.96
C PRO A 40 -4.51 -17.02 -15.27
N ASP A 41 -5.40 -16.17 -15.79
CA ASP A 41 -5.38 -15.68 -17.18
C ASP A 41 -5.76 -14.20 -17.33
N LEU A 42 -5.99 -13.46 -16.25
CA LEU A 42 -6.48 -12.07 -16.20
C LEU A 42 -7.91 -11.88 -16.76
N VAL A 43 -8.59 -12.96 -17.11
CA VAL A 43 -9.97 -12.96 -17.65
C VAL A 43 -10.94 -13.58 -16.67
N THR A 44 -10.62 -14.77 -16.17
CA THR A 44 -11.44 -15.52 -15.22
C THR A 44 -10.97 -15.22 -13.80
N TRP A 45 -11.83 -14.63 -12.98
CA TRP A 45 -11.49 -14.19 -11.64
C TRP A 45 -12.26 -14.95 -10.57
N THR A 46 -11.53 -15.38 -9.55
CA THR A 46 -12.08 -15.99 -8.32
C THR A 46 -11.99 -14.99 -7.19
N LYS A 47 -13.12 -14.74 -6.52
CA LYS A 47 -13.15 -13.89 -5.31
C LYS A 47 -12.82 -14.73 -4.07
N HIS A 48 -11.94 -14.22 -3.24
CA HIS A 48 -11.61 -14.71 -1.89
C HIS A 48 -12.14 -13.70 -0.88
N PRO A 49 -13.32 -13.95 -0.27
CA PRO A 49 -13.91 -12.97 0.62
C PRO A 49 -13.23 -12.95 1.98
N HIS A 50 -13.14 -11.76 2.57
CA HIS A 50 -12.66 -11.57 3.93
C HIS A 50 -11.31 -12.23 4.22
N VAL A 51 -10.32 -11.99 3.34
CA VAL A 51 -8.95 -12.51 3.54
C VAL A 51 -8.34 -12.01 4.84
N ILE A 52 -8.75 -10.80 5.27
CA ILE A 52 -8.54 -10.24 6.62
C ILE A 52 -9.82 -9.55 7.08
N ASP A 53 -10.09 -9.55 8.37
CA ASP A 53 -11.26 -8.92 8.99
C ASP A 53 -10.83 -8.22 10.29
N LYS A 54 -11.49 -7.11 10.65
CA LYS A 54 -11.17 -6.35 11.88
C LYS A 54 -11.22 -7.20 13.15
N LYS A 55 -12.03 -8.27 13.18
CA LYS A 55 -12.06 -9.20 14.32
C LYS A 55 -10.74 -9.92 14.57
N ASP A 56 -9.88 -9.99 13.54
CA ASP A 56 -8.55 -10.60 13.57
C ASP A 56 -7.44 -9.57 13.83
N VAL A 57 -7.81 -8.27 13.99
CA VAL A 57 -6.90 -7.14 14.20
C VAL A 57 -7.38 -6.33 15.41
N SER A 58 -6.81 -6.59 16.58
CA SER A 58 -7.32 -6.08 17.86
C SER A 58 -7.42 -4.56 17.98
N TRP A 59 -6.62 -3.81 17.22
CA TRP A 59 -6.57 -2.35 17.22
C TRP A 59 -7.39 -1.69 16.10
N ALA A 60 -7.75 -2.44 15.03
CA ALA A 60 -8.55 -1.91 13.93
C ALA A 60 -10.04 -1.85 14.30
N LYS A 61 -10.65 -0.73 14.03
CA LYS A 61 -12.09 -0.50 14.26
C LYS A 61 -12.85 -0.38 12.94
N ARG A 62 -12.28 0.35 11.98
CA ARG A 62 -12.87 0.69 10.68
C ARG A 62 -11.80 1.17 9.71
N ALA A 63 -12.22 1.62 8.52
CA ALA A 63 -11.34 2.26 7.53
C ALA A 63 -10.10 1.40 7.24
N MET A 64 -10.30 0.12 6.95
CA MET A 64 -9.23 -0.77 6.50
C MET A 64 -8.96 -0.50 5.02
N TRP A 65 -7.79 0.09 4.72
CA TRP A 65 -7.46 0.65 3.41
C TRP A 65 -6.14 0.17 2.83
N ALA A 66 -6.03 0.36 1.51
CA ALA A 66 -4.80 0.34 0.72
C ALA A 66 -3.89 -0.85 1.06
N PRO A 67 -4.32 -2.08 0.78
CA PRO A 67 -3.49 -3.25 1.06
C PRO A 67 -2.24 -3.24 0.18
N ALA A 68 -1.12 -3.73 0.75
CA ALA A 68 0.09 -4.06 0.00
C ALA A 68 0.54 -5.47 0.38
N ILE A 69 0.87 -6.27 -0.62
CA ILE A 69 1.17 -7.69 -0.45
C ILE A 69 2.61 -8.02 -0.84
N ILE A 70 3.28 -8.83 -0.03
CA ILE A 70 4.58 -9.39 -0.42
C ILE A 70 4.72 -10.84 0.08
N HIS A 71 5.29 -11.70 -0.77
CA HIS A 71 5.67 -13.05 -0.39
C HIS A 71 7.14 -13.07 0.03
N ALA A 72 7.41 -13.42 1.27
CA ALA A 72 8.76 -13.52 1.84
C ALA A 72 8.78 -14.57 2.95
N ASN A 73 9.94 -15.13 3.24
CA ASN A 73 10.14 -16.05 4.38
C ASN A 73 9.12 -17.20 4.41
N LYS A 74 8.67 -17.68 3.24
CA LYS A 74 7.63 -18.72 3.07
C LYS A 74 6.27 -18.33 3.67
N LYS A 75 5.99 -17.01 3.76
CA LYS A 75 4.71 -16.45 4.22
C LYS A 75 4.29 -15.29 3.33
N TYR A 76 3.01 -14.98 3.38
CA TYR A 76 2.43 -13.81 2.74
C TYR A 76 2.23 -12.75 3.81
N TYR A 77 2.72 -11.54 3.55
CA TYR A 77 2.60 -10.38 4.43
C TYR A 77 1.68 -9.38 3.77
N LEU A 78 0.56 -9.10 4.40
CA LEU A 78 -0.40 -8.09 3.98
C LEU A 78 -0.26 -6.87 4.89
N PHE A 79 0.22 -5.78 4.33
CA PHE A 79 0.25 -4.49 5.00
C PHE A 79 -1.05 -3.76 4.67
N PHE A 80 -1.58 -2.99 5.63
CA PHE A 80 -2.85 -2.29 5.46
C PHE A 80 -2.91 -1.07 6.37
N GLY A 81 -3.60 -0.02 5.92
CA GLY A 81 -4.01 1.07 6.79
C GLY A 81 -5.26 0.70 7.58
N ALA A 82 -5.42 1.21 8.80
CA ALA A 82 -6.68 1.13 9.52
C ALA A 82 -6.88 2.31 10.47
N ASN A 83 -8.14 2.61 10.74
CA ASN A 83 -8.67 3.73 11.52
C ASN A 83 -8.42 5.11 10.88
N ASP A 84 -9.28 6.05 11.17
CA ASP A 84 -9.21 7.39 10.56
C ASP A 84 -8.50 8.36 11.49
N VAL A 85 -7.22 8.59 11.23
CA VAL A 85 -6.40 9.53 12.01
C VAL A 85 -6.87 10.99 11.89
N HIS A 86 -7.63 11.35 10.84
CA HIS A 86 -8.24 12.68 10.72
C HIS A 86 -9.25 12.96 11.84
N GLN A 87 -9.88 11.92 12.36
CA GLN A 87 -10.82 12.03 13.47
C GLN A 87 -10.17 11.80 14.83
N GLY A 88 -8.84 11.81 14.90
CA GLY A 88 -8.08 11.63 16.14
C GLY A 88 -8.08 10.16 16.62
N GLU A 89 -8.41 9.21 15.77
CA GLU A 89 -8.29 7.79 16.10
C GLU A 89 -6.83 7.37 16.10
N VAL A 90 -6.48 6.47 17.02
CA VAL A 90 -5.19 5.78 16.95
C VAL A 90 -5.27 4.79 15.80
N GLY A 91 -4.68 5.17 14.68
CA GLY A 91 -4.63 4.41 13.45
C GLY A 91 -3.22 4.23 12.95
N GLY A 92 -3.09 3.72 11.76
CA GLY A 92 -1.81 3.60 11.09
C GLY A 92 -1.71 2.37 10.22
N ILE A 93 -0.47 2.00 9.92
CA ILE A 93 -0.13 0.87 9.05
C ILE A 93 0.11 -0.36 9.90
N GLY A 94 -0.67 -1.42 9.64
CA GLY A 94 -0.51 -2.75 10.23
C GLY A 94 0.16 -3.73 9.30
N VAL A 95 0.52 -4.89 9.85
CA VAL A 95 1.00 -6.04 9.09
C VAL A 95 0.34 -7.32 9.60
N ALA A 96 -0.23 -8.09 8.67
CA ALA A 96 -0.80 -9.41 8.94
C ALA A 96 -0.11 -10.47 8.09
N THR A 97 -0.11 -11.72 8.57
CA THR A 97 0.56 -12.82 7.86
C THR A 97 -0.39 -13.98 7.60
N ALA A 98 -0.12 -14.70 6.52
CA ALA A 98 -0.80 -15.95 6.16
C ALA A 98 0.18 -16.95 5.54
N ASP A 99 -0.21 -18.22 5.50
CA ASP A 99 0.56 -19.29 4.84
C ASP A 99 0.18 -19.45 3.35
N ARG A 100 -0.91 -18.78 2.92
CA ARG A 100 -1.41 -18.79 1.54
C ARG A 100 -1.90 -17.40 1.12
N PRO A 101 -1.87 -17.06 -0.17
CA PRO A 101 -2.24 -15.72 -0.62
C PRO A 101 -3.72 -15.37 -0.37
N GLU A 102 -4.62 -16.36 -0.37
CA GLU A 102 -6.02 -16.15 -0.03
C GLU A 102 -6.29 -16.03 1.48
N GLY A 103 -5.26 -16.07 2.31
CA GLY A 103 -5.41 -15.99 3.76
C GLY A 103 -5.84 -17.29 4.44
N PRO A 104 -6.51 -17.23 5.61
CA PRO A 104 -6.83 -16.01 6.35
C PRO A 104 -5.58 -15.33 6.93
N TYR A 105 -5.53 -14.01 6.81
CA TYR A 105 -4.45 -13.22 7.39
C TYR A 105 -4.73 -12.95 8.88
N LYS A 106 -3.67 -12.98 9.69
CA LYS A 106 -3.72 -12.68 11.12
C LYS A 106 -2.75 -11.55 11.45
N ASP A 107 -3.21 -10.60 12.26
CA ASP A 107 -2.38 -9.51 12.77
C ASP A 107 -1.10 -10.09 13.40
N ALA A 108 0.05 -9.63 12.92
CA ALA A 108 1.33 -10.17 13.36
C ALA A 108 1.87 -9.48 14.62
N LEU A 109 1.39 -8.27 14.95
CA LEU A 109 1.97 -7.44 16.00
C LEU A 109 1.01 -7.11 17.15
N GLY A 110 -0.31 -7.21 16.94
CA GLY A 110 -1.33 -6.76 17.91
C GLY A 110 -1.38 -5.22 18.06
N LYS A 111 -0.70 -4.49 17.20
CA LYS A 111 -0.60 -3.02 17.17
C LYS A 111 -0.17 -2.55 15.78
N PRO A 112 -0.36 -1.27 15.42
CA PRO A 112 0.24 -0.73 14.20
C PRO A 112 1.77 -0.88 14.19
N LEU A 113 2.33 -1.15 13.01
CA LEU A 113 3.76 -1.07 12.75
C LEU A 113 4.23 0.40 12.71
N ILE A 114 3.40 1.27 12.11
CA ILE A 114 3.60 2.70 12.05
C ILE A 114 2.30 3.38 12.47
N ASN A 115 2.33 4.22 13.52
CA ASN A 115 1.19 4.98 14.00
C ASN A 115 1.48 6.47 14.23
N ASP A 116 2.73 6.88 14.03
CA ASP A 116 3.14 8.27 14.21
C ASP A 116 3.11 9.04 12.88
N ILE A 117 2.73 10.31 12.94
CA ILE A 117 2.88 11.25 11.84
C ILE A 117 4.32 11.74 11.85
N VAL A 118 5.14 11.25 10.92
CA VAL A 118 6.55 11.62 10.78
C VAL A 118 6.72 12.41 9.49
N ASN A 119 7.48 13.51 9.52
CA ASN A 119 7.68 14.41 8.37
C ASN A 119 6.37 14.92 7.74
N GLY A 120 5.27 14.98 8.52
CA GLY A 120 3.95 15.38 8.01
C GLY A 120 3.16 14.26 7.29
N ALA A 121 3.74 13.10 7.06
CA ALA A 121 3.08 12.01 6.35
C ALA A 121 2.04 11.30 7.21
N GLN A 122 0.82 11.23 6.71
CA GLN A 122 -0.21 10.36 7.29
C GLN A 122 0.24 8.88 7.12
N PRO A 123 0.13 8.04 8.17
CA PRO A 123 0.54 6.63 8.08
C PRO A 123 -0.52 5.78 7.35
N ILE A 124 -0.59 5.93 6.03
CA ILE A 124 -1.47 5.20 5.10
C ILE A 124 -0.74 4.89 3.79
N ASP A 125 -1.41 4.16 2.92
CA ASP A 125 -1.03 3.94 1.51
C ASP A 125 0.39 3.39 1.39
N GLN A 126 0.68 2.38 2.15
CA GLN A 126 2.00 1.77 2.13
C GLN A 126 2.19 0.87 0.91
N PHE A 127 3.37 0.92 0.34
CA PHE A 127 3.85 -0.03 -0.67
C PHE A 127 5.18 -0.64 -0.21
N VAL A 128 5.30 -1.96 -0.29
CA VAL A 128 6.52 -2.67 0.11
C VAL A 128 7.29 -3.13 -1.11
N PHE A 129 8.54 -2.72 -1.19
CA PHE A 129 9.45 -3.01 -2.30
C PHE A 129 10.67 -3.79 -1.79
N ARG A 130 11.01 -4.89 -2.47
CA ARG A 130 12.26 -5.61 -2.26
C ARG A 130 13.25 -5.23 -3.34
N ASP A 131 14.38 -4.64 -2.96
CA ASP A 131 15.43 -4.27 -3.92
C ASP A 131 16.41 -5.42 -4.19
N ASP A 132 17.29 -5.25 -5.18
CA ASP A 132 18.30 -6.23 -5.59
C ASP A 132 19.35 -6.48 -4.50
N ASP A 133 19.51 -5.54 -3.55
CA ASP A 133 20.37 -5.73 -2.36
C ASP A 133 19.75 -6.70 -1.33
N GLY A 134 18.54 -7.20 -1.62
CA GLY A 134 17.78 -8.11 -0.77
C GLY A 134 17.04 -7.46 0.37
N LYS A 135 17.19 -6.15 0.58
CA LYS A 135 16.51 -5.40 1.65
C LYS A 135 15.08 -5.06 1.26
N TYR A 136 14.25 -4.89 2.26
CA TYR A 136 12.87 -4.48 2.12
C TYR A 136 12.72 -3.01 2.49
N TYR A 137 12.05 -2.27 1.62
CA TYR A 137 11.72 -0.87 1.81
C TYR A 137 10.22 -0.67 1.75
N MET A 138 9.70 0.18 2.61
CA MET A 138 8.30 0.61 2.55
C MET A 138 8.27 2.10 2.25
N TYR A 139 7.48 2.46 1.23
CA TYR A 139 7.08 3.83 0.95
C TYR A 139 5.66 4.00 1.47
N TYR A 140 5.37 5.09 2.13
CA TYR A 140 4.04 5.36 2.64
C TYR A 140 3.79 6.85 2.84
N GLY A 141 2.54 7.25 2.84
CA GLY A 141 2.15 8.56 3.27
C GLY A 141 0.99 9.14 2.49
N GLY A 142 0.19 9.91 3.19
CA GLY A 142 -0.80 10.84 2.68
C GLY A 142 -0.45 12.27 3.04
N TRP A 143 -1.42 13.20 2.85
CA TRP A 143 -1.32 14.62 3.14
C TRP A 143 -0.17 15.34 2.43
N GLY A 144 0.20 14.87 1.26
CA GLY A 144 1.26 15.49 0.46
C GLY A 144 2.68 15.16 0.89
N HIS A 145 2.88 14.18 1.77
CA HIS A 145 4.17 13.74 2.27
C HIS A 145 4.37 12.25 2.07
N CYS A 146 5.55 11.87 1.61
CA CYS A 146 5.95 10.47 1.42
C CYS A 146 7.21 10.16 2.22
N ASN A 147 7.11 9.18 3.09
CA ASN A 147 8.26 8.61 3.78
C ASN A 147 8.70 7.28 3.15
N MET A 148 9.98 7.01 3.27
CA MET A 148 10.58 5.70 3.06
C MET A 148 11.18 5.21 4.36
N VAL A 149 10.92 3.94 4.69
CA VAL A 149 11.55 3.23 5.81
C VAL A 149 12.15 1.91 5.34
N ARG A 150 13.13 1.41 6.06
CA ARG A 150 13.66 0.07 5.86
C ARG A 150 13.00 -0.89 6.84
N LEU A 151 12.47 -2.00 6.32
CA LEU A 151 11.94 -3.08 7.15
C LEU A 151 13.07 -4.05 7.55
N SER A 152 12.88 -4.71 8.69
CA SER A 152 13.69 -5.87 9.08
C SER A 152 13.48 -7.04 8.11
N ASP A 153 14.37 -8.03 8.15
CA ASP A 153 14.29 -9.21 7.29
C ASP A 153 13.03 -10.05 7.53
N ASP A 154 12.45 -9.98 8.74
CA ASP A 154 11.18 -10.62 9.08
C ASP A 154 9.95 -9.76 8.74
N LEU A 155 10.14 -8.52 8.23
CA LEU A 155 9.10 -7.57 7.84
C LEU A 155 8.21 -7.07 8.99
N LEU A 156 8.57 -7.33 10.23
CA LEU A 156 7.75 -7.04 11.41
C LEU A 156 8.25 -5.82 12.22
N SER A 157 9.33 -5.18 11.80
CA SER A 157 9.86 -3.98 12.45
C SER A 157 10.53 -3.05 11.44
N ILE A 158 10.65 -1.78 11.83
CA ILE A 158 11.42 -0.78 11.10
C ILE A 158 12.83 -0.77 11.67
N VAL A 159 13.83 -0.74 10.79
CA VAL A 159 15.25 -0.67 11.15
C VAL A 159 15.89 0.58 10.55
N PRO A 160 16.87 1.19 11.22
CA PRO A 160 17.56 2.36 10.67
C PRO A 160 18.25 2.06 9.33
N PHE A 161 18.32 3.06 8.46
CA PHE A 161 19.23 3.05 7.32
C PHE A 161 20.67 3.13 7.79
N ASP A 162 21.60 2.78 6.92
CA ASP A 162 23.01 3.01 7.15
C ASP A 162 23.21 4.53 7.37
N GLY A 163 23.79 4.89 8.52
CA GLY A 163 23.87 6.30 8.97
C GLY A 163 22.88 6.69 10.07
N GLY A 164 22.01 5.76 10.52
CA GLY A 164 21.18 5.90 11.73
C GLY A 164 19.82 6.56 11.56
N THR A 165 19.48 7.06 10.38
CA THR A 165 18.15 7.62 10.09
C THR A 165 17.12 6.50 9.94
N THR A 166 15.97 6.62 10.62
CA THR A 166 14.88 5.63 10.54
C THR A 166 13.85 5.97 9.46
N TYR A 167 13.48 7.24 9.35
CA TYR A 167 12.53 7.75 8.37
C TYR A 167 13.25 8.68 7.40
N ARG A 168 13.03 8.49 6.13
CA ARG A 168 13.58 9.34 5.07
C ARG A 168 12.42 9.90 4.25
N GLU A 169 12.24 11.21 4.28
CA GLU A 169 11.28 11.86 3.39
C GLU A 169 11.78 11.80 1.94
N VAL A 170 10.91 11.33 1.05
CA VAL A 170 11.20 11.14 -0.39
C VAL A 170 10.11 11.76 -1.27
N THR A 171 9.36 12.71 -0.74
CA THR A 171 8.19 13.34 -1.36
C THR A 171 8.51 13.94 -2.73
N PRO A 172 7.94 13.44 -3.83
CA PRO A 172 8.06 14.08 -5.13
C PRO A 172 7.21 15.34 -5.22
N LYS A 173 7.46 16.15 -6.23
CA LYS A 173 6.65 17.34 -6.49
C LYS A 173 5.19 16.94 -6.77
N ASN A 174 4.24 17.67 -6.18
CA ASN A 174 2.79 17.47 -6.29
C ASN A 174 2.27 16.11 -5.74
N TYR A 175 3.07 15.40 -4.98
CA TYR A 175 2.65 14.18 -4.32
C TYR A 175 1.43 14.43 -3.42
N VAL A 176 0.46 13.54 -3.46
CA VAL A 176 -0.68 13.54 -2.53
C VAL A 176 -0.65 12.29 -1.67
N GLU A 177 -0.63 11.11 -2.30
CA GLU A 177 -0.70 9.80 -1.64
C GLU A 177 -0.37 8.65 -2.61
N GLY A 178 -0.52 7.39 -2.18
CA GLY A 178 -0.48 6.21 -3.04
C GLY A 178 0.88 5.94 -3.70
N PRO A 179 2.00 5.86 -2.95
CA PRO A 179 3.30 5.60 -3.53
C PRO A 179 3.39 4.17 -4.04
N PHE A 180 3.98 4.00 -5.23
CA PHE A 180 4.28 2.71 -5.82
C PHE A 180 5.67 2.73 -6.45
N MET A 181 6.46 1.68 -6.25
CA MET A 181 7.82 1.57 -6.78
C MET A 181 7.97 0.34 -7.66
N LEU A 182 8.53 0.54 -8.87
CA LEU A 182 8.91 -0.53 -9.78
C LEU A 182 10.37 -0.35 -10.20
N LYS A 183 11.16 -1.42 -10.12
CA LYS A 183 12.51 -1.45 -10.70
C LYS A 183 12.50 -2.19 -12.04
N ARG A 184 13.02 -1.55 -13.08
CA ARG A 184 13.14 -2.14 -14.41
C ARG A 184 14.41 -1.66 -15.11
N LYS A 185 15.21 -2.58 -15.64
CA LYS A 185 16.44 -2.29 -16.38
C LYS A 185 17.38 -1.34 -15.62
N GLY A 186 17.54 -1.54 -14.30
CA GLY A 186 18.41 -0.76 -13.45
C GLY A 186 17.91 0.64 -13.08
N LYS A 187 16.70 1.02 -13.51
CA LYS A 187 16.04 2.27 -13.13
C LYS A 187 14.87 2.02 -12.19
N TYR A 188 14.62 2.98 -11.33
CA TYR A 188 13.51 2.99 -10.39
C TYR A 188 12.41 3.92 -10.92
N TYR A 189 11.21 3.38 -11.05
CA TYR A 189 10.01 4.10 -11.49
C TYR A 189 9.15 4.30 -10.26
N PHE A 190 8.99 5.52 -9.84
CA PHE A 190 8.18 5.88 -8.69
C PHE A 190 6.88 6.51 -9.18
N MET A 191 5.75 5.97 -8.76
CA MET A 191 4.42 6.45 -9.13
C MET A 191 3.67 6.87 -7.89
N TRP A 192 2.77 7.86 -8.04
CA TRP A 192 1.96 8.39 -6.95
C TRP A 192 0.71 9.08 -7.47
N SER A 193 -0.23 9.40 -6.59
CA SER A 193 -1.41 10.20 -6.91
C SER A 193 -1.11 11.70 -6.78
N GLU A 194 -1.56 12.47 -7.76
CA GLU A 194 -1.63 13.93 -7.76
C GLU A 194 -3.10 14.38 -7.81
N GLY A 195 -3.39 15.61 -7.35
CA GLY A 195 -4.74 16.16 -7.31
C GLY A 195 -5.55 15.68 -6.10
N GLY A 196 -6.78 16.17 -5.96
CA GLY A 196 -7.67 15.76 -4.88
C GLY A 196 -8.42 14.46 -5.20
N TRP A 197 -8.40 13.47 -4.31
CA TRP A 197 -9.02 12.16 -4.53
C TRP A 197 -10.50 12.20 -4.97
N GLY A 198 -11.24 13.23 -4.60
CA GLY A 198 -12.63 13.46 -5.02
C GLY A 198 -12.77 14.39 -6.23
N GLY A 199 -11.68 14.87 -6.81
CA GLY A 199 -11.66 15.86 -7.87
C GLY A 199 -11.37 15.31 -9.27
N PRO A 200 -11.68 16.05 -10.31
CA PRO A 200 -11.43 15.62 -11.69
C PRO A 200 -9.95 15.69 -12.10
N ASP A 201 -9.13 16.31 -11.27
CA ASP A 201 -7.68 16.45 -11.43
C ASP A 201 -6.88 15.30 -10.78
N TYR A 202 -7.58 14.36 -10.13
CA TYR A 202 -6.92 13.18 -9.55
C TYR A 202 -6.34 12.30 -10.66
N CYS A 203 -5.05 12.07 -10.59
CA CYS A 203 -4.31 11.36 -11.62
C CYS A 203 -3.11 10.62 -11.04
N VAL A 204 -2.54 9.72 -11.85
CA VAL A 204 -1.28 9.04 -11.52
C VAL A 204 -0.13 9.74 -12.22
N ALA A 205 0.86 10.17 -11.46
CA ALA A 205 2.12 10.70 -11.96
C ALA A 205 3.25 9.69 -11.80
N ASP A 206 4.33 9.89 -12.55
CA ASP A 206 5.52 9.06 -12.46
C ASP A 206 6.82 9.87 -12.48
N ALA A 207 7.84 9.26 -11.92
CA ALA A 207 9.22 9.75 -11.94
C ALA A 207 10.19 8.60 -12.11
N ILE A 208 11.38 8.92 -12.57
CA ILE A 208 12.49 7.98 -12.76
C ILE A 208 13.67 8.39 -11.87
N ALA A 209 14.36 7.40 -11.31
CA ALA A 209 15.57 7.60 -10.52
C ALA A 209 16.60 6.49 -10.79
N ASP A 210 17.86 6.76 -10.40
CA ASP A 210 18.94 5.78 -10.38
C ASP A 210 19.06 5.04 -9.04
N SER A 211 18.28 5.47 -8.06
CA SER A 211 18.30 4.95 -6.69
C SER A 211 16.89 4.86 -6.13
N PRO A 212 16.58 3.88 -5.24
CA PRO A 212 15.30 3.82 -4.55
C PRO A 212 15.06 5.02 -3.62
N PHE A 213 16.10 5.78 -3.34
CA PHE A 213 16.08 6.97 -2.50
C PHE A 213 15.84 8.27 -3.27
N GLY A 214 15.69 8.20 -4.60
CA GLY A 214 15.70 9.37 -5.48
C GLY A 214 17.14 9.90 -5.74
N PRO A 215 17.31 11.17 -6.19
CA PRO A 215 16.20 12.08 -6.48
C PRO A 215 15.32 11.57 -7.62
N PHE A 216 14.01 11.81 -7.50
CA PHE A 216 13.02 11.37 -8.49
C PHE A 216 12.78 12.48 -9.51
N GLU A 217 13.16 12.23 -10.77
CA GLU A 217 12.90 13.13 -11.90
C GLU A 217 11.51 12.86 -12.45
N ARG A 218 10.58 13.78 -12.20
CA ARG A 218 9.18 13.65 -12.65
C ARG A 218 9.13 13.63 -14.18
N VAL A 219 8.52 12.58 -14.73
CA VAL A 219 8.31 12.41 -16.18
C VAL A 219 6.98 13.03 -16.60
N GLY A 220 5.87 12.69 -15.93
CA GLY A 220 4.57 13.21 -16.30
C GLY A 220 3.41 12.53 -15.58
N ASN A 221 2.24 12.59 -16.18
CA ASN A 221 1.04 11.93 -15.73
C ASN A 221 0.78 10.71 -16.63
N ILE A 222 0.69 9.52 -16.04
CA ILE A 222 0.44 8.27 -16.75
C ILE A 222 -1.06 8.14 -17.05
N ARG A 223 -1.90 8.53 -16.08
CA ARG A 223 -3.34 8.45 -16.18
C ARG A 223 -3.98 9.63 -15.48
N GLN A 224 -4.93 10.25 -16.17
CA GLN A 224 -5.80 11.27 -15.61
C GLN A 224 -7.19 10.67 -15.40
N GLN A 225 -7.84 11.01 -14.30
CA GLN A 225 -9.22 10.62 -14.05
C GLN A 225 -10.10 11.22 -15.15
N LEU A 226 -10.84 10.38 -15.86
CA LEU A 226 -11.91 10.86 -16.72
C LEU A 226 -13.08 11.33 -15.84
N PRO A 227 -13.83 12.38 -16.24
CA PRO A 227 -15.05 12.76 -15.55
C PRO A 227 -15.89 11.51 -15.29
N ALA A 228 -16.37 11.36 -14.08
CA ALA A 228 -17.26 10.24 -13.76
C ALA A 228 -18.43 10.28 -14.77
N ILE A 229 -18.55 9.23 -15.57
CA ILE A 229 -19.79 9.00 -16.30
C ILE A 229 -20.77 8.64 -15.19
N ALA A 230 -21.63 9.58 -14.83
CA ALA A 230 -22.70 9.32 -13.87
C ALA A 230 -23.48 8.08 -14.33
N PRO A 231 -23.82 7.16 -13.43
CA PRO A 231 -24.62 5.99 -13.76
C PRO A 231 -26.00 6.36 -14.25
#